data_55a7c46c91b4e1af308eb559e9cd3bd0
#
_entry.id   55a7c46c91b4e1af308eb559e9cd3bd0
#
_cell.length_a   1.000
_cell.length_b   1.000
_cell.length_c   1.000
_cell.angle_alpha   90.00
_cell.angle_beta   90.00
_cell.angle_gamma   90.00
#
_symmetry.space_group_name_H-M   'P 1'
#
loop_
_entity.id
_entity.type
_entity.pdbx_description
1 polymer ?
#
loop_
_entity_poly.entity_id
_entity_poly.type
_entity_poly.pdbx_seq_one_letter_code
_entity_poly.pdbx_strand_id
1 'polypeptide(L)'
;MAASNAIDPIHQFEVHPLFSNEMGPVSFTNASLFMVIVTLAVTALMVLGTSRRAVVPGRMQAAAEMAYEFVAQTVRGSMGNEGMKFFPLVFSLFMFVVFSNMIGLIPYTFTVTSQIVVTFAFAAIVIGTVLIYGLARHGLHFLHLFVPSGVPALLLPFIVMIEIISFLSRPISLSVRLFANMLAGHITLKVFGGFVSMMLATGGVALAMSPLPLAAIVLLTAFELLVAVLQAYVFAILTCVYLNDAIHPGH
;
A
#
# COMPACT_ATOMS: atom_id res chain seq x y z
N MET A 1 -4.20 -39.87 16.36
CA MET A 1 -4.59 -38.52 15.91
C MET A 1 -3.43 -37.99 15.13
N ALA A 2 -3.42 -38.13 13.81
CA ALA A 2 -2.43 -37.51 12.93
C ALA A 2 -2.89 -36.06 12.76
N ALA A 3 -2.18 -35.14 13.46
CA ALA A 3 -2.34 -33.74 13.21
C ALA A 3 -2.02 -33.51 11.73
N SER A 4 -2.95 -32.98 10.99
CA SER A 4 -2.78 -32.59 9.61
C SER A 4 -1.67 -31.53 9.57
N ASN A 5 -0.46 -31.92 9.18
CA ASN A 5 0.61 -30.98 8.80
C ASN A 5 0.27 -30.30 7.47
N ALA A 6 -0.98 -29.93 7.29
CA ALA A 6 -1.37 -29.10 6.16
C ALA A 6 -0.77 -27.72 6.39
N ILE A 7 0.11 -27.31 5.46
CA ILE A 7 0.62 -25.95 5.40
C ILE A 7 -0.59 -25.04 5.18
N ASP A 8 -1.04 -24.36 6.23
CA ASP A 8 -2.10 -23.35 6.12
C ASP A 8 -1.45 -21.95 6.00
N PRO A 9 -1.29 -21.43 4.78
CA PRO A 9 -0.69 -20.12 4.56
C PRO A 9 -1.64 -18.97 4.88
N ILE A 10 -2.96 -19.24 5.09
CA ILE A 10 -4.00 -18.20 5.17
C ILE A 10 -4.24 -17.76 6.61
N HIS A 11 -4.08 -18.66 7.59
CA HIS A 11 -4.36 -18.41 9.01
C HIS A 11 -3.70 -17.11 9.58
N GLN A 12 -2.54 -16.69 9.07
CA GLN A 12 -1.89 -15.42 9.53
C GLN A 12 -2.66 -14.15 9.19
N PHE A 13 -3.58 -14.21 8.22
CA PHE A 13 -4.37 -13.05 7.76
C PHE A 13 -5.73 -12.96 8.43
N GLU A 14 -6.04 -13.93 9.31
CA GLU A 14 -7.29 -13.90 10.07
C GLU A 14 -7.28 -12.73 11.06
N VAL A 15 -8.39 -12.00 11.07
CA VAL A 15 -8.60 -10.89 11.97
C VAL A 15 -9.19 -11.41 13.27
N HIS A 16 -8.44 -11.28 14.37
CA HIS A 16 -8.88 -11.68 15.68
C HIS A 16 -9.13 -10.48 16.59
N PRO A 17 -10.23 -10.44 17.36
CA PRO A 17 -10.44 -9.43 18.38
C PRO A 17 -9.47 -9.65 19.55
N LEU A 18 -8.89 -8.56 20.10
CA LEU A 18 -7.90 -8.63 21.17
C LEU A 18 -8.51 -8.54 22.57
N PHE A 19 -9.68 -7.89 22.72
CA PHE A 19 -10.26 -7.61 24.03
C PHE A 19 -11.65 -8.25 24.25
N SER A 20 -12.25 -8.87 23.24
CA SER A 20 -13.56 -9.54 23.36
C SER A 20 -13.55 -10.83 22.58
N ASN A 21 -14.28 -11.84 23.07
CA ASN A 21 -14.44 -13.13 22.37
C ASN A 21 -15.41 -13.03 21.19
N GLU A 22 -16.10 -11.90 21.01
CA GLU A 22 -17.06 -11.69 19.93
C GLU A 22 -16.64 -10.51 19.07
N MET A 23 -16.75 -10.65 17.74
CA MET A 23 -16.56 -9.56 16.80
C MET A 23 -17.77 -8.62 16.85
N GLY A 24 -17.65 -7.53 17.59
CA GLY A 24 -18.60 -6.41 17.54
C GLY A 24 -18.25 -5.42 16.41
N PRO A 25 -19.17 -4.51 16.06
CA PRO A 25 -18.92 -3.50 15.00
C PRO A 25 -17.77 -2.53 15.31
N VAL A 26 -17.32 -2.46 16.56
CA VAL A 26 -16.22 -1.60 17.04
C VAL A 26 -15.24 -2.41 17.90
N SER A 27 -14.88 -3.61 17.48
CA SER A 27 -13.90 -4.42 18.20
C SER A 27 -12.47 -4.01 17.82
N PHE A 28 -11.59 -3.87 18.84
CA PHE A 28 -10.16 -3.65 18.62
C PHE A 28 -9.51 -4.99 18.22
N THR A 29 -8.98 -5.04 17.00
CA THR A 29 -8.44 -6.25 16.40
C THR A 29 -6.91 -6.20 16.27
N ASN A 30 -6.30 -7.35 15.95
CA ASN A 30 -4.88 -7.41 15.60
C ASN A 30 -4.53 -6.43 14.46
N ALA A 31 -5.39 -6.29 13.44
CA ALA A 31 -5.20 -5.32 12.36
C ALA A 31 -5.14 -3.87 12.90
N SER A 32 -6.07 -3.50 13.79
CA SER A 32 -6.09 -2.18 14.42
C SER A 32 -4.83 -1.91 15.25
N LEU A 33 -4.36 -2.91 16.00
CA LEU A 33 -3.12 -2.80 16.77
C LEU A 33 -1.92 -2.49 15.86
N PHE A 34 -1.76 -3.24 14.78
CA PHE A 34 -0.64 -3.01 13.85
C PHE A 34 -0.77 -1.68 13.10
N MET A 35 -1.97 -1.19 12.80
CA MET A 35 -2.16 0.18 12.27
C MET A 35 -1.66 1.24 13.25
N VAL A 36 -1.94 1.09 14.54
CA VAL A 36 -1.43 1.99 15.59
C VAL A 36 0.10 1.91 15.69
N ILE A 37 0.67 0.69 15.68
CA ILE A 37 2.13 0.50 15.70
C ILE A 37 2.80 1.19 14.50
N VAL A 38 2.27 1.01 13.30
CA VAL A 38 2.76 1.67 12.08
C VAL A 38 2.70 3.19 12.22
N THR A 39 1.58 3.73 12.66
CA THR A 39 1.40 5.17 12.86
C THR A 39 2.39 5.73 13.88
N LEU A 40 2.58 5.03 14.99
CA LEU A 40 3.56 5.41 16.02
C LEU A 40 5.00 5.34 15.49
N ALA A 41 5.35 4.30 14.70
CA ALA A 41 6.67 4.15 14.10
C ALA A 41 6.98 5.29 13.11
N VAL A 42 6.04 5.64 12.23
CA VAL A 42 6.16 6.79 11.31
C VAL A 42 6.31 8.10 12.09
N THR A 43 5.45 8.31 13.09
CA THR A 43 5.49 9.52 13.92
C THR A 43 6.80 9.62 14.68
N ALA A 44 7.28 8.51 15.27
CA ALA A 44 8.55 8.46 15.98
C ALA A 44 9.73 8.79 15.03
N LEU A 45 9.76 8.21 13.82
CA LEU A 45 10.79 8.53 12.84
C LEU A 45 10.80 10.04 12.52
N MET A 46 9.64 10.63 12.27
CA MET A 46 9.54 12.04 11.91
C MET A 46 9.89 12.96 13.08
N VAL A 47 9.37 12.68 14.27
CA VAL A 47 9.65 13.50 15.47
C VAL A 47 11.11 13.38 15.88
N LEU A 48 11.69 12.17 15.96
CA LEU A 48 13.07 11.96 16.34
C LEU A 48 14.05 12.46 15.26
N GLY A 49 13.70 12.29 13.98
CA GLY A 49 14.48 12.79 12.84
C GLY A 49 14.54 14.31 12.79
N THR A 50 13.47 15.00 13.19
CA THR A 50 13.40 16.48 13.15
C THR A 50 13.78 17.16 14.47
N SER A 51 13.94 16.40 15.57
CA SER A 51 14.23 16.94 16.91
C SER A 51 15.60 17.58 17.04
N ARG A 52 16.60 17.08 16.32
CA ARG A 52 17.99 17.62 16.32
C ARG A 52 18.35 18.08 14.92
N ARG A 53 18.20 19.38 14.68
CA ARG A 53 18.55 20.01 13.38
C ARG A 53 20.05 20.25 13.31
N ALA A 54 20.82 19.25 12.89
CA ALA A 54 22.26 19.40 12.66
C ALA A 54 22.53 19.63 11.16
N VAL A 55 23.55 20.46 10.86
CA VAL A 55 24.01 20.70 9.47
C VAL A 55 24.53 19.41 8.82
N VAL A 56 25.15 18.53 9.63
CA VAL A 56 25.52 17.18 9.21
C VAL A 56 24.45 16.24 9.80
N PRO A 57 23.54 15.70 8.98
CA PRO A 57 22.42 14.93 9.48
C PRO A 57 22.86 13.59 10.08
N GLY A 58 22.34 13.25 11.27
CA GLY A 58 22.46 11.92 11.82
C GLY A 58 21.61 10.92 11.02
N ARG A 59 21.78 9.61 11.26
CA ARG A 59 21.08 8.55 10.50
C ARG A 59 19.56 8.69 10.48
N MET A 60 18.94 9.01 11.60
CA MET A 60 17.48 9.20 11.70
C MET A 60 17.02 10.46 10.96
N GLN A 61 17.77 11.56 11.10
CA GLN A 61 17.50 12.80 10.37
C GLN A 61 17.64 12.58 8.86
N ALA A 62 18.71 11.93 8.42
CA ALA A 62 18.94 11.64 7.01
C ALA A 62 17.80 10.76 6.42
N ALA A 63 17.32 9.76 7.16
CA ALA A 63 16.20 8.93 6.72
C ALA A 63 14.89 9.73 6.58
N ALA A 64 14.59 10.59 7.54
CA ALA A 64 13.40 11.45 7.50
C ALA A 64 13.47 12.48 6.36
N GLU A 65 14.64 13.11 6.16
CA GLU A 65 14.88 14.08 5.09
C GLU A 65 14.81 13.43 3.70
N MET A 66 15.43 12.25 3.52
CA MET A 66 15.34 11.50 2.25
C MET A 66 13.90 11.13 1.91
N ALA A 67 13.12 10.64 2.89
CA ALA A 67 11.72 10.30 2.67
C ALA A 67 10.90 11.55 2.30
N TYR A 68 11.12 12.66 3.00
CA TYR A 68 10.46 13.93 2.72
C TYR A 68 10.80 14.44 1.30
N GLU A 69 12.07 14.50 0.97
CA GLU A 69 12.53 15.01 -0.31
C GLU A 69 12.06 14.14 -1.48
N PHE A 70 12.14 12.82 -1.33
CA PHE A 70 11.66 11.86 -2.32
C PHE A 70 10.18 12.10 -2.67
N VAL A 71 9.31 12.20 -1.66
CA VAL A 71 7.88 12.45 -1.89
C VAL A 71 7.64 13.86 -2.41
N ALA A 72 8.38 14.88 -1.90
CA ALA A 72 8.24 16.24 -2.38
C ALA A 72 8.63 16.39 -3.86
N GLN A 73 9.69 15.72 -4.30
CA GLN A 73 10.08 15.67 -5.71
C GLN A 73 9.03 14.95 -6.57
N THR A 74 8.46 13.83 -6.08
CA THR A 74 7.38 13.11 -6.76
C THR A 74 6.15 13.99 -6.94
N VAL A 75 5.72 14.69 -5.89
CA VAL A 75 4.58 15.61 -5.93
C VAL A 75 4.82 16.76 -6.90
N ARG A 76 6.00 17.42 -6.82
CA ARG A 76 6.36 18.53 -7.73
C ARG A 76 6.49 18.07 -9.18
N GLY A 77 7.07 16.90 -9.40
CA GLY A 77 7.24 16.34 -10.75
C GLY A 77 5.91 15.98 -11.42
N SER A 78 4.91 15.55 -10.63
CA SER A 78 3.60 15.11 -11.16
C SER A 78 2.57 16.23 -11.25
N MET A 79 2.54 17.15 -10.27
CA MET A 79 1.47 18.16 -10.11
C MET A 79 2.00 19.60 -10.10
N GLY A 80 3.31 19.80 -10.26
CA GLY A 80 3.92 21.12 -10.13
C GLY A 80 3.82 21.72 -8.72
N ASN A 81 4.01 23.04 -8.61
CA ASN A 81 3.96 23.73 -7.32
C ASN A 81 2.56 23.78 -6.69
N GLU A 82 1.51 23.73 -7.48
CA GLU A 82 0.13 23.70 -6.98
C GLU A 82 -0.18 22.40 -6.22
N GLY A 83 0.47 21.30 -6.61
CA GLY A 83 0.33 19.99 -5.96
C GLY A 83 0.87 19.94 -4.54
N MET A 84 1.73 20.86 -4.14
CA MET A 84 2.31 20.89 -2.79
C MET A 84 1.26 21.05 -1.68
N LYS A 85 0.06 21.50 -2.01
CA LYS A 85 -1.09 21.52 -1.08
C LYS A 85 -1.48 20.11 -0.62
N PHE A 86 -1.29 19.12 -1.49
CA PHE A 86 -1.62 17.71 -1.24
C PHE A 86 -0.42 16.91 -0.68
N PHE A 87 0.75 17.54 -0.55
CA PHE A 87 1.95 16.89 -0.02
C PHE A 87 1.69 16.16 1.31
N PRO A 88 1.01 16.76 2.32
CA PRO A 88 0.77 16.06 3.59
C PRO A 88 -0.02 14.75 3.41
N LEU A 89 -1.02 14.74 2.51
CA LEU A 89 -1.81 13.55 2.20
C LEU A 89 -0.95 12.48 1.53
N VAL A 90 -0.25 12.84 0.45
CA VAL A 90 0.59 11.90 -0.30
C VAL A 90 1.71 11.35 0.57
N PHE A 91 2.35 12.22 1.37
CA PHE A 91 3.42 11.83 2.27
C PHE A 91 2.94 10.87 3.38
N SER A 92 1.81 11.16 4.02
CA SER A 92 1.27 10.28 5.07
C SER A 92 0.87 8.92 4.51
N LEU A 93 0.23 8.87 3.33
CA LEU A 93 -0.11 7.61 2.66
C LEU A 93 1.15 6.83 2.27
N PHE A 94 2.13 7.48 1.66
CA PHE A 94 3.40 6.85 1.29
C PHE A 94 4.09 6.23 2.50
N MET A 95 4.29 7.01 3.57
CA MET A 95 4.96 6.55 4.78
C MET A 95 4.19 5.42 5.47
N PHE A 96 2.87 5.53 5.54
CA PHE A 96 2.05 4.48 6.14
C PHE A 96 2.16 3.17 5.35
N VAL A 97 2.08 3.22 4.02
CA VAL A 97 2.18 2.02 3.17
C VAL A 97 3.58 1.41 3.24
N VAL A 98 4.66 2.21 3.16
CA VAL A 98 6.04 1.70 3.32
C VAL A 98 6.20 0.97 4.64
N PHE A 99 5.84 1.63 5.75
CA PHE A 99 6.02 1.06 7.08
C PHE A 99 5.13 -0.16 7.31
N SER A 100 3.89 -0.13 6.83
CA SER A 100 2.99 -1.29 6.90
C SER A 100 3.56 -2.49 6.17
N ASN A 101 4.10 -2.29 4.97
CA ASN A 101 4.70 -3.35 4.18
C ASN A 101 5.99 -3.86 4.82
N MET A 102 6.87 -2.96 5.29
CA MET A 102 8.12 -3.34 5.94
C MET A 102 7.92 -4.09 7.27
N ILE A 103 6.99 -3.61 8.11
CA ILE A 103 6.66 -4.30 9.37
C ILE A 103 6.03 -5.66 9.07
N GLY A 104 5.19 -5.74 8.04
CA GLY A 104 4.57 -7.00 7.60
C GLY A 104 5.58 -8.07 7.18
N LEU A 105 6.77 -7.69 6.67
CA LEU A 105 7.84 -8.64 6.31
C LEU A 105 8.51 -9.30 7.51
N ILE A 106 8.34 -8.76 8.71
CA ILE A 106 8.91 -9.37 9.93
C ILE A 106 8.11 -10.64 10.27
N PRO A 107 8.74 -11.78 10.49
CA PRO A 107 8.05 -13.00 10.88
C PRO A 107 7.16 -12.78 12.12
N TYR A 108 5.99 -13.39 12.13
CA TYR A 108 4.97 -13.29 13.20
C TYR A 108 4.28 -11.94 13.37
N THR A 109 4.52 -10.97 12.48
CA THR A 109 3.75 -9.73 12.45
C THR A 109 2.51 -9.85 11.56
N PHE A 110 1.52 -9.01 11.83
CA PHE A 110 0.32 -8.92 11.00
C PHE A 110 0.51 -7.87 9.90
N THR A 111 0.28 -8.26 8.66
CA THR A 111 0.42 -7.36 7.51
C THR A 111 -0.87 -6.59 7.28
N VAL A 112 -0.90 -5.32 7.65
CA VAL A 112 -2.10 -4.46 7.53
C VAL A 112 -2.57 -4.35 6.07
N THR A 113 -1.64 -4.22 5.14
CA THR A 113 -1.92 -4.06 3.70
C THR A 113 -2.38 -5.33 3.00
N SER A 114 -2.33 -6.49 3.67
CA SER A 114 -2.95 -7.73 3.21
C SER A 114 -4.47 -7.79 3.48
N GLN A 115 -5.05 -6.73 4.06
CA GLN A 115 -6.50 -6.61 4.26
C GLN A 115 -7.08 -5.70 3.17
N ILE A 116 -7.95 -6.25 2.33
CA ILE A 116 -8.57 -5.52 1.21
C ILE A 116 -9.39 -4.31 1.69
N VAL A 117 -10.00 -4.41 2.88
CA VAL A 117 -10.78 -3.32 3.48
C VAL A 117 -9.89 -2.10 3.76
N VAL A 118 -8.67 -2.31 4.25
CA VAL A 118 -7.73 -1.24 4.57
C VAL A 118 -7.19 -0.60 3.30
N THR A 119 -6.77 -1.41 2.33
CA THR A 119 -6.25 -0.89 1.05
C THR A 119 -7.32 -0.16 0.26
N PHE A 120 -8.57 -0.65 0.32
CA PHE A 120 -9.72 0.04 -0.29
C PHE A 120 -10.03 1.35 0.43
N ALA A 121 -9.93 1.41 1.76
CA ALA A 121 -10.12 2.66 2.50
C ALA A 121 -9.10 3.72 2.08
N PHE A 122 -7.82 3.37 1.88
CA PHE A 122 -6.82 4.32 1.36
C PHE A 122 -7.16 4.79 -0.05
N ALA A 123 -7.55 3.88 -0.94
CA ALA A 123 -7.97 4.24 -2.29
C ALA A 123 -9.21 5.14 -2.27
N ALA A 124 -10.17 4.87 -1.38
CA ALA A 124 -11.37 5.69 -1.19
C ALA A 124 -11.05 7.10 -0.67
N ILE A 125 -10.08 7.25 0.25
CA ILE A 125 -9.60 8.56 0.72
C ILE A 125 -9.00 9.35 -0.45
N VAL A 126 -8.19 8.72 -1.30
CA VAL A 126 -7.59 9.37 -2.47
C VAL A 126 -8.67 9.86 -3.42
N ILE A 127 -9.56 8.97 -3.87
CA ILE A 127 -10.62 9.33 -4.83
C ILE A 127 -11.63 10.29 -4.22
N GLY A 128 -11.97 10.13 -2.93
CA GLY A 128 -12.79 11.08 -2.19
C GLY A 128 -12.19 12.49 -2.18
N THR A 129 -10.87 12.60 -1.97
CA THR A 129 -10.15 13.88 -2.03
C THR A 129 -10.19 14.46 -3.43
N VAL A 130 -9.98 13.65 -4.48
CA VAL A 130 -10.07 14.05 -5.89
C VAL A 130 -11.46 14.62 -6.19
N LEU A 131 -12.53 13.91 -5.81
CA LEU A 131 -13.91 14.33 -6.04
C LEU A 131 -14.26 15.61 -5.27
N ILE A 132 -13.96 15.64 -3.97
CA ILE A 132 -14.28 16.80 -3.11
C ILE A 132 -13.54 18.03 -3.61
N TYR A 133 -12.24 17.93 -3.90
CA TYR A 133 -11.44 19.05 -4.37
C TYR A 133 -11.85 19.49 -5.78
N GLY A 134 -12.06 18.54 -6.71
CA GLY A 134 -12.49 18.83 -8.06
C GLY A 134 -13.83 19.56 -8.11
N LEU A 135 -14.82 19.07 -7.34
CA LEU A 135 -16.13 19.72 -7.23
C LEU A 135 -16.08 21.06 -6.52
N ALA A 136 -15.27 21.19 -5.44
CA ALA A 136 -15.15 22.43 -4.70
C ALA A 136 -14.46 23.54 -5.50
N ARG A 137 -13.47 23.20 -6.34
CA ARG A 137 -12.71 24.18 -7.13
C ARG A 137 -13.37 24.53 -8.46
N HIS A 138 -13.92 23.54 -9.16
CA HIS A 138 -14.44 23.69 -10.53
C HIS A 138 -15.96 23.57 -10.62
N GLY A 139 -16.65 23.22 -9.52
CA GLY A 139 -18.10 23.02 -9.52
C GLY A 139 -18.54 21.98 -10.55
N LEU A 140 -19.62 22.27 -11.26
CA LEU A 140 -20.15 21.39 -12.32
C LEU A 140 -19.20 21.27 -13.53
N HIS A 141 -18.26 22.21 -13.70
CA HIS A 141 -17.25 22.14 -14.77
C HIS A 141 -16.30 20.93 -14.60
N PHE A 142 -16.14 20.42 -13.38
CA PHE A 142 -15.40 19.18 -13.11
C PHE A 142 -15.96 17.97 -13.87
N LEU A 143 -17.26 17.95 -14.19
CA LEU A 143 -17.87 16.90 -14.99
C LEU A 143 -17.36 16.87 -16.45
N HIS A 144 -16.71 17.93 -16.93
CA HIS A 144 -16.00 17.91 -18.21
C HIS A 144 -14.82 16.93 -18.23
N LEU A 145 -14.35 16.47 -17.06
CA LEU A 145 -13.39 15.36 -16.98
C LEU A 145 -13.92 14.10 -17.69
N PHE A 146 -15.24 13.89 -17.66
CA PHE A 146 -15.90 12.76 -18.32
C PHE A 146 -16.33 13.05 -19.76
N VAL A 147 -16.18 14.29 -20.22
CA VAL A 147 -16.62 14.74 -21.56
C VAL A 147 -15.41 15.35 -22.28
N PRO A 148 -14.55 14.54 -22.95
CA PRO A 148 -13.40 15.06 -23.66
C PRO A 148 -13.83 16.00 -24.81
N SER A 149 -13.10 17.11 -24.96
CA SER A 149 -13.34 18.10 -26.01
C SER A 149 -12.97 17.55 -27.40
N GLY A 150 -13.75 17.90 -28.45
CA GLY A 150 -13.45 17.52 -29.84
C GLY A 150 -14.02 16.18 -30.31
N VAL A 151 -14.88 15.55 -29.53
CA VAL A 151 -15.51 14.28 -29.90
C VAL A 151 -16.81 14.54 -30.68
N PRO A 152 -17.07 13.81 -31.80
CA PRO A 152 -18.35 13.87 -32.50
C PRO A 152 -19.54 13.51 -31.58
N ALA A 153 -20.65 14.26 -31.66
CA ALA A 153 -21.78 14.09 -30.75
C ALA A 153 -22.39 12.67 -30.75
N LEU A 154 -22.24 11.92 -31.85
CA LEU A 154 -22.70 10.54 -31.97
C LEU A 154 -21.90 9.57 -31.09
N LEU A 155 -20.58 9.80 -30.88
CA LEU A 155 -19.71 8.95 -30.08
C LEU A 155 -19.62 9.38 -28.61
N LEU A 156 -20.11 10.58 -28.29
CA LEU A 156 -20.04 11.18 -26.96
C LEU A 156 -20.60 10.26 -25.85
N PRO A 157 -21.82 9.68 -25.96
CA PRO A 157 -22.37 8.86 -24.88
C PRO A 157 -21.55 7.60 -24.63
N PHE A 158 -20.92 7.03 -25.65
CA PHE A 158 -20.07 5.85 -25.51
C PHE A 158 -18.74 6.19 -24.81
N ILE A 159 -18.12 7.31 -25.17
CA ILE A 159 -16.86 7.76 -24.55
C ILE A 159 -17.08 8.15 -23.09
N VAL A 160 -18.17 8.87 -22.78
CA VAL A 160 -18.51 9.21 -21.39
C VAL A 160 -18.70 7.96 -20.55
N MET A 161 -19.33 6.92 -21.07
CA MET A 161 -19.50 5.66 -20.36
C MET A 161 -18.15 4.99 -20.07
N ILE A 162 -17.23 4.96 -21.04
CA ILE A 162 -15.87 4.42 -20.86
C ILE A 162 -15.12 5.23 -19.80
N GLU A 163 -15.18 6.56 -19.84
CA GLU A 163 -14.47 7.43 -18.89
C GLU A 163 -14.98 7.24 -17.46
N ILE A 164 -16.30 7.10 -17.27
CA ILE A 164 -16.88 6.79 -15.95
C ILE A 164 -16.39 5.43 -15.45
N ILE A 165 -16.40 4.40 -16.29
CA ILE A 165 -15.92 3.07 -15.92
C ILE A 165 -14.42 3.13 -15.59
N SER A 166 -13.61 3.83 -16.39
CA SER A 166 -12.20 4.06 -16.15
C SER A 166 -11.96 4.73 -14.80
N PHE A 167 -12.69 5.80 -14.51
CA PHE A 167 -12.59 6.52 -13.24
C PHE A 167 -12.95 5.64 -12.04
N LEU A 168 -14.03 4.86 -12.11
CA LEU A 168 -14.44 3.93 -11.06
C LEU A 168 -13.46 2.76 -10.88
N SER A 169 -12.77 2.35 -11.94
CA SER A 169 -11.77 1.28 -11.87
C SER A 169 -10.49 1.71 -11.15
N ARG A 170 -10.18 3.01 -11.09
CA ARG A 170 -8.96 3.56 -10.48
C ARG A 170 -8.79 3.14 -9.00
N PRO A 171 -9.77 3.37 -8.09
CA PRO A 171 -9.64 2.96 -6.69
C PRO A 171 -9.60 1.44 -6.52
N ILE A 172 -10.34 0.71 -7.34
CA ILE A 172 -10.36 -0.77 -7.31
C ILE A 172 -8.97 -1.29 -7.68
N SER A 173 -8.41 -0.84 -8.82
CA SER A 173 -7.08 -1.24 -9.27
C SER A 173 -5.99 -0.89 -8.27
N LEU A 174 -6.06 0.31 -7.66
CA LEU A 174 -5.11 0.78 -6.68
C LEU A 174 -5.13 -0.08 -5.41
N SER A 175 -6.33 -0.37 -4.89
CA SER A 175 -6.57 -1.20 -3.72
C SER A 175 -6.14 -2.64 -3.94
N VAL A 176 -6.63 -3.27 -5.01
CA VAL A 176 -6.35 -4.69 -5.33
C VAL A 176 -4.85 -4.90 -5.56
N ARG A 177 -4.17 -3.97 -6.22
CA ARG A 177 -2.73 -4.07 -6.46
C ARG A 177 -1.93 -4.11 -5.16
N LEU A 178 -2.25 -3.22 -4.21
CA LEU A 178 -1.57 -3.20 -2.91
C LEU A 178 -1.86 -4.47 -2.11
N PHE A 179 -3.13 -4.87 -2.03
CA PHE A 179 -3.58 -6.08 -1.35
C PHE A 179 -2.96 -7.34 -1.95
N ALA A 180 -3.07 -7.53 -3.28
CA ALA A 180 -2.65 -8.76 -3.94
C ALA A 180 -1.13 -8.99 -3.85
N ASN A 181 -0.32 -7.93 -4.00
CA ASN A 181 1.12 -8.05 -3.90
C ASN A 181 1.55 -8.53 -2.50
N MET A 182 0.99 -7.94 -1.44
CA MET A 182 1.34 -8.32 -0.07
C MET A 182 0.82 -9.72 0.28
N LEU A 183 -0.42 -10.04 -0.09
CA LEU A 183 -1.00 -11.35 0.16
C LEU A 183 -0.24 -12.47 -0.57
N ALA A 184 0.02 -12.28 -1.86
CA ALA A 184 0.71 -13.28 -2.70
C ALA A 184 2.15 -13.52 -2.24
N GLY A 185 2.90 -12.46 -1.90
CA GLY A 185 4.26 -12.55 -1.40
C GLY A 185 4.33 -13.40 -0.14
N HIS A 186 3.55 -13.08 0.88
CA HIS A 186 3.51 -13.83 2.14
C HIS A 186 3.04 -15.28 1.99
N ILE A 187 2.03 -15.54 1.16
CA ILE A 187 1.59 -16.92 0.87
C ILE A 187 2.74 -17.72 0.26
N THR A 188 3.44 -17.13 -0.71
CA THR A 188 4.57 -17.78 -1.39
C THR A 188 5.70 -18.12 -0.41
N LEU A 189 6.10 -17.16 0.44
CA LEU A 189 7.12 -17.40 1.46
C LEU A 189 6.75 -18.52 2.43
N LYS A 190 5.48 -18.58 2.86
CA LYS A 190 5.01 -19.65 3.74
C LYS A 190 4.99 -21.02 3.08
N VAL A 191 4.58 -21.09 1.82
CA VAL A 191 4.58 -22.35 1.06
C VAL A 191 6.00 -22.88 0.93
N PHE A 192 6.97 -22.06 0.57
CA PHE A 192 8.38 -22.47 0.51
C PHE A 192 8.94 -22.85 1.90
N GLY A 193 8.58 -22.11 2.95
CA GLY A 193 8.91 -22.44 4.34
C GLY A 193 8.36 -23.80 4.77
N GLY A 194 7.13 -24.10 4.36
CA GLY A 194 6.52 -25.41 4.56
C GLY A 194 7.27 -26.53 3.82
N PHE A 195 7.70 -26.30 2.57
CA PHE A 195 8.53 -27.29 1.86
C PHE A 195 9.86 -27.55 2.59
N VAL A 196 10.55 -26.52 3.08
CA VAL A 196 11.76 -26.68 3.87
C VAL A 196 11.48 -27.54 5.10
N SER A 197 10.44 -27.27 5.87
CA SER A 197 10.10 -28.02 7.08
C SER A 197 9.75 -29.48 6.78
N MET A 198 9.03 -29.75 5.68
CA MET A 198 8.72 -31.11 5.24
C MET A 198 9.97 -31.88 4.81
N MET A 199 10.88 -31.26 4.05
CA MET A 199 12.13 -31.89 3.61
C MET A 199 13.06 -32.21 4.81
N LEU A 200 13.13 -31.32 5.79
CA LEU A 200 13.87 -31.54 7.02
C LEU A 200 13.31 -32.69 7.85
N ALA A 201 11.98 -32.82 7.91
CA ALA A 201 11.30 -33.88 8.65
C ALA A 201 11.42 -35.27 7.99
N THR A 202 11.45 -35.33 6.65
CA THR A 202 11.52 -36.58 5.88
C THR A 202 12.92 -37.19 5.90
N GLY A 203 13.99 -36.37 5.99
CA GLY A 203 15.36 -36.83 6.00
C GLY A 203 15.87 -37.37 4.63
N GLY A 204 17.03 -38.05 4.62
CA GLY A 204 17.56 -38.69 3.44
C GLY A 204 17.87 -37.72 2.26
N VAL A 205 17.47 -38.10 1.06
CA VAL A 205 17.68 -37.28 -0.15
C VAL A 205 16.91 -35.95 -0.07
N ALA A 206 15.74 -35.93 0.57
CA ALA A 206 14.96 -34.70 0.74
C ALA A 206 15.71 -33.68 1.59
N LEU A 207 16.39 -34.11 2.64
CA LEU A 207 17.26 -33.24 3.44
C LEU A 207 18.40 -32.62 2.62
N ALA A 208 19.02 -33.40 1.74
CA ALA A 208 20.09 -32.90 0.86
C ALA A 208 19.59 -31.87 -0.15
N MET A 209 18.31 -31.90 -0.52
CA MET A 209 17.67 -30.94 -1.43
C MET A 209 17.09 -29.71 -0.71
N SER A 210 17.00 -29.70 0.62
CA SER A 210 16.40 -28.60 1.40
C SER A 210 17.09 -27.23 1.23
N PRO A 211 18.38 -27.09 0.85
CA PRO A 211 18.99 -25.79 0.59
C PRO A 211 18.36 -25.05 -0.62
N LEU A 212 17.74 -25.78 -1.57
CA LEU A 212 17.16 -25.17 -2.75
C LEU A 212 15.94 -24.29 -2.42
N PRO A 213 14.88 -24.79 -1.74
CA PRO A 213 13.77 -23.93 -1.32
C PRO A 213 14.20 -22.90 -0.27
N LEU A 214 15.21 -23.15 0.54
CA LEU A 214 15.77 -22.16 1.47
C LEU A 214 16.40 -20.98 0.70
N ALA A 215 17.20 -21.24 -0.32
CA ALA A 215 17.76 -20.21 -1.19
C ALA A 215 16.64 -19.41 -1.90
N ALA A 216 15.57 -20.10 -2.33
CA ALA A 216 14.42 -19.45 -2.91
C ALA A 216 13.72 -18.49 -1.92
N ILE A 217 13.57 -18.87 -0.65
CA ILE A 217 13.01 -17.98 0.40
C ILE A 217 13.85 -16.72 0.54
N VAL A 218 15.18 -16.84 0.62
CA VAL A 218 16.08 -15.68 0.76
C VAL A 218 15.92 -14.74 -0.43
N LEU A 219 15.90 -15.28 -1.65
CA LEU A 219 15.73 -14.49 -2.87
C LEU A 219 14.35 -13.82 -2.92
N LEU A 220 13.29 -14.56 -2.58
CA LEU A 220 11.92 -14.05 -2.54
C LEU A 220 11.75 -12.96 -1.48
N THR A 221 12.36 -13.12 -0.29
CA THR A 221 12.31 -12.08 0.75
C THR A 221 12.98 -10.78 0.30
N ALA A 222 14.13 -10.87 -0.38
CA ALA A 222 14.79 -9.70 -0.96
C ALA A 222 13.92 -9.03 -2.04
N PHE A 223 13.29 -9.84 -2.90
CA PHE A 223 12.36 -9.35 -3.90
C PHE A 223 11.12 -8.70 -3.26
N GLU A 224 10.54 -9.31 -2.22
CA GLU A 224 9.37 -8.78 -1.53
C GLU A 224 9.68 -7.45 -0.82
N LEU A 225 10.87 -7.29 -0.25
CA LEU A 225 11.33 -6.02 0.29
C LEU A 225 11.39 -4.91 -0.78
N LEU A 226 11.93 -5.24 -1.96
CA LEU A 226 11.94 -4.31 -3.09
C LEU A 226 10.51 -3.93 -3.51
N VAL A 227 9.64 -4.93 -3.65
CA VAL A 227 8.22 -4.72 -4.02
C VAL A 227 7.50 -3.89 -2.95
N ALA A 228 7.79 -4.09 -1.65
CA ALA A 228 7.18 -3.34 -0.56
C ALA A 228 7.39 -1.83 -0.69
N VAL A 229 8.61 -1.40 -1.02
CA VAL A 229 8.96 0.01 -1.24
C VAL A 229 8.39 0.51 -2.57
N LEU A 230 8.58 -0.26 -3.64
CA LEU A 230 8.10 0.10 -4.98
C LEU A 230 6.58 0.25 -5.02
N GLN A 231 5.85 -0.60 -4.31
CA GLN A 231 4.39 -0.52 -4.25
C GLN A 231 3.89 0.74 -3.54
N ALA A 232 4.57 1.18 -2.48
CA ALA A 232 4.26 2.44 -1.83
C ALA A 232 4.54 3.64 -2.74
N TYR A 233 5.63 3.59 -3.52
CA TYR A 233 5.93 4.60 -4.53
C TYR A 233 4.86 4.64 -5.63
N VAL A 234 4.47 3.48 -6.16
CA VAL A 234 3.40 3.40 -7.18
C VAL A 234 2.08 3.94 -6.64
N PHE A 235 1.76 3.65 -5.36
CA PHE A 235 0.58 4.20 -4.72
C PHE A 235 0.64 5.73 -4.63
N ALA A 236 1.78 6.30 -4.23
CA ALA A 236 1.98 7.75 -4.13
C ALA A 236 1.91 8.43 -5.49
N ILE A 237 2.59 7.91 -6.52
CA ILE A 237 2.59 8.53 -7.85
C ILE A 237 1.21 8.48 -8.52
N LEU A 238 0.47 7.37 -8.37
CA LEU A 238 -0.90 7.29 -8.88
C LEU A 238 -1.84 8.24 -8.14
N THR A 239 -1.66 8.41 -6.83
CA THR A 239 -2.37 9.43 -6.05
C THR A 239 -2.09 10.82 -6.61
N CYS A 240 -0.83 11.14 -6.93
CA CYS A 240 -0.47 12.42 -7.57
C CYS A 240 -1.11 12.59 -8.93
N VAL A 241 -1.12 11.55 -9.77
CA VAL A 241 -1.77 11.60 -11.11
C VAL A 241 -3.27 11.89 -10.98
N TYR A 242 -3.96 11.20 -10.07
CA TYR A 242 -5.41 11.41 -9.87
C TYR A 242 -5.74 12.80 -9.29
N LEU A 243 -4.88 13.31 -8.40
CA LEU A 243 -5.01 14.66 -7.88
C LEU A 243 -4.69 15.72 -8.93
N ASN A 244 -3.77 15.44 -9.86
CA ASN A 244 -3.49 16.34 -10.98
C ASN A 244 -4.69 16.50 -11.90
N ASP A 245 -5.43 15.40 -12.17
CA ASP A 245 -6.69 15.45 -12.93
C ASP A 245 -7.74 16.35 -12.26
N ALA A 246 -7.73 16.43 -10.91
CA ALA A 246 -8.61 17.32 -10.16
C ALA A 246 -8.15 18.79 -10.17
N ILE A 247 -6.83 19.04 -10.30
CA ILE A 247 -6.28 20.40 -10.38
C ILE A 247 -6.52 20.97 -11.78
N HIS A 248 -6.34 20.16 -12.83
CA HIS A 248 -6.41 20.54 -14.22
C HIS A 248 -7.40 19.64 -14.98
N PRO A 249 -8.72 19.79 -14.74
CA PRO A 249 -9.72 19.02 -15.47
C PRO A 249 -9.78 19.50 -16.92
N GLY A 250 -9.54 18.61 -17.89
CA GLY A 250 -9.77 18.90 -19.31
C GLY A 250 -8.52 18.91 -20.20
N HIS A 251 -7.52 18.10 -19.90
CA HIS A 251 -6.44 17.75 -20.86
C HIS A 251 -6.82 16.53 -21.68
#